data_e5eea1a3875381cde412add55f365e1d
#
_entry.id   e5eea1a3875381cde412add55f365e1d
#
_cell.length_a   1.000
_cell.length_b   1.000
_cell.length_c   1.000
_cell.angle_alpha   90.00
_cell.angle_beta   90.00
_cell.angle_gamma   90.00
#
_symmetry.space_group_name_H-M   'P 1'
#
loop_
_entity.id
_entity.type
_entity.pdbx_description
1 polymer ?
#
loop_
_entity_poly.entity_id
_entity_poly.type
_entity_poly.pdbx_seq_one_letter_code
_entity_poly.pdbx_strand_id
1 'polypeptide(L)'
;MKKLKHILYVIFVDGLAGMAFGLFATLIIGTILQQIGTLLGGRIGDLVWLIGKVAMVLTGAGIGLGVGVKLKASQLTSLSAMVAGMIGSFAGKLLDGSILNGTALNVVGVGEPLGAFLAALTAVGIGALVAGKTRVDILVTPLCTVLGGAAVGLVVGPP
;
A
#
# COMPACT_ATOMS: atom_id res chain seq x y z
N MET A 1 27.23 -0.84 -15.61
CA MET A 1 26.50 -2.14 -15.53
C MET A 1 26.31 -2.62 -14.09
N LYS A 2 27.29 -2.55 -13.17
CA LYS A 2 27.13 -3.03 -11.76
C LYS A 2 26.05 -2.26 -10.98
N LYS A 3 25.95 -0.94 -11.11
CA LYS A 3 24.91 -0.12 -10.43
C LYS A 3 23.49 -0.46 -10.87
N LEU A 4 23.27 -0.67 -12.18
CA LEU A 4 21.96 -1.02 -12.70
C LEU A 4 21.50 -2.41 -12.22
N LYS A 5 22.41 -3.40 -12.21
CA LYS A 5 22.12 -4.72 -11.65
C LYS A 5 21.77 -4.65 -10.16
N HIS A 6 22.45 -3.80 -9.39
CA HIS A 6 22.16 -3.62 -7.97
C HIS A 6 20.78 -2.96 -7.76
N ILE A 7 20.44 -1.92 -8.53
CA ILE A 7 19.12 -1.28 -8.45
C ILE A 7 18.00 -2.26 -8.80
N LEU A 8 18.17 -3.02 -9.89
CA LEU A 8 17.21 -4.06 -10.28
C LEU A 8 17.06 -5.14 -9.19
N TYR A 9 18.15 -5.58 -8.58
CA TYR A 9 18.12 -6.53 -7.48
C TYR A 9 17.32 -5.97 -6.29
N VAL A 10 17.60 -4.75 -5.85
CA VAL A 10 16.91 -4.09 -4.74
C VAL A 10 15.40 -3.95 -5.03
N ILE A 11 15.02 -3.54 -6.24
CA ILE A 11 13.62 -3.41 -6.62
C ILE A 11 12.92 -4.77 -6.68
N PHE A 12 13.51 -5.74 -7.39
CA PHE A 12 12.86 -7.04 -7.63
C PHE A 12 12.99 -8.02 -6.48
N VAL A 13 14.03 -7.96 -5.67
CA VAL A 13 14.20 -8.88 -4.52
C VAL A 13 13.67 -8.24 -3.25
N ASP A 14 14.22 -7.09 -2.86
CA ASP A 14 13.83 -6.44 -1.60
C ASP A 14 12.44 -5.81 -1.69
N GLY A 15 12.12 -5.14 -2.80
CA GLY A 15 10.82 -4.52 -3.03
C GLY A 15 9.69 -5.56 -3.06
N LEU A 16 9.83 -6.65 -3.83
CA LEU A 16 8.83 -7.72 -3.88
C LEU A 16 8.74 -8.49 -2.55
N ALA A 17 9.85 -8.67 -1.84
CA ALA A 17 9.82 -9.24 -0.49
C ALA A 17 9.01 -8.34 0.46
N GLY A 18 9.16 -7.01 0.37
CA GLY A 18 8.35 -6.05 1.12
C GLY A 18 6.87 -6.15 0.79
N MET A 19 6.53 -6.24 -0.50
CA MET A 19 5.16 -6.49 -0.96
C MET A 19 4.60 -7.79 -0.36
N ALA A 20 5.36 -8.88 -0.39
CA ALA A 20 4.94 -10.17 0.15
C ALA A 20 4.63 -10.09 1.65
N PHE A 21 5.45 -9.42 2.45
CA PHE A 21 5.16 -9.22 3.87
C PHE A 21 3.87 -8.43 4.11
N GLY A 22 3.63 -7.39 3.31
CA GLY A 22 2.38 -6.63 3.35
C GLY A 22 1.16 -7.51 3.03
N LEU A 23 1.23 -8.29 1.95
CA LEU A 23 0.19 -9.25 1.57
C LEU A 23 -0.07 -10.29 2.67
N PHE A 24 0.97 -10.83 3.26
CA PHE A 24 0.85 -11.80 4.35
C PHE A 24 0.10 -11.21 5.55
N ALA A 25 0.54 -10.05 6.02
CA ALA A 25 0.01 -9.42 7.23
C ALA A 25 -1.44 -8.96 7.06
N THR A 26 -1.88 -8.65 5.85
CA THR A 26 -3.22 -8.11 5.58
C THR A 26 -4.13 -9.11 4.90
N LEU A 27 -3.82 -9.52 3.68
CA LEU A 27 -4.68 -10.38 2.88
C LEU A 27 -4.80 -11.79 3.47
N ILE A 28 -3.67 -12.44 3.76
CA ILE A 28 -3.68 -13.83 4.23
C ILE A 28 -4.26 -13.92 5.63
N ILE A 29 -3.82 -13.08 6.56
CA ILE A 29 -4.38 -13.05 7.92
C ILE A 29 -5.85 -12.63 7.89
N GLY A 30 -6.21 -11.64 7.06
CA GLY A 30 -7.60 -11.23 6.88
C GLY A 30 -8.50 -12.35 6.39
N THR A 31 -8.03 -13.13 5.41
CA THR A 31 -8.77 -14.29 4.90
C THR A 31 -8.93 -15.38 5.97
N ILE A 32 -7.88 -15.68 6.72
CA ILE A 32 -7.93 -16.67 7.82
C ILE A 32 -8.96 -16.23 8.87
N LEU A 33 -8.94 -14.94 9.27
CA LEU A 33 -9.90 -14.42 10.24
C LEU A 33 -11.34 -14.51 9.73
N GLN A 34 -11.59 -14.25 8.45
CA GLN A 34 -12.92 -14.43 7.87
C GLN A 34 -13.38 -15.88 7.93
N GLN A 35 -12.51 -16.85 7.63
CA GLN A 35 -12.84 -18.26 7.73
C GLN A 35 -13.13 -18.67 9.17
N ILE A 36 -12.32 -18.24 10.12
CA ILE A 36 -12.56 -18.49 11.56
C ILE A 36 -13.91 -17.89 11.98
N GLY A 37 -14.19 -16.64 11.56
CA GLY A 37 -15.47 -15.99 11.84
C GLY A 37 -16.67 -16.77 11.32
N THR A 38 -16.57 -17.28 10.08
CA THR A 38 -17.62 -18.13 9.47
C THR A 38 -17.83 -19.44 10.23
N LEU A 39 -16.74 -20.06 10.71
CA LEU A 39 -16.81 -21.31 11.49
C LEU A 39 -17.39 -21.12 12.88
N LEU A 40 -17.08 -20.01 13.56
CA LEU A 40 -17.58 -19.70 14.89
C LEU A 40 -19.07 -19.41 14.89
N GLY A 41 -19.57 -18.72 13.87
CA GLY A 41 -20.96 -18.30 13.75
C GLY A 41 -21.43 -17.35 14.86
N GLY A 42 -22.67 -16.90 14.75
CA GLY A 42 -23.27 -15.99 15.72
C GLY A 42 -22.54 -14.64 15.83
N ARG A 43 -22.88 -13.85 16.83
CA ARG A 43 -22.37 -12.47 17.00
C ARG A 43 -20.85 -12.38 17.12
N ILE A 44 -20.21 -13.35 17.76
CA ILE A 44 -18.75 -13.38 17.93
C ILE A 44 -18.10 -13.70 16.58
N GLY A 45 -18.63 -14.66 15.84
CA GLY A 45 -18.16 -15.01 14.50
C GLY A 45 -18.25 -13.82 13.53
N ASP A 46 -19.37 -13.09 13.55
CA ASP A 46 -19.56 -11.88 12.73
C ASP A 46 -18.51 -10.79 13.04
N LEU A 47 -18.18 -10.59 14.31
CA LEU A 47 -17.12 -9.63 14.69
C LEU A 47 -15.75 -10.07 14.19
N VAL A 48 -15.39 -11.34 14.34
CA VAL A 48 -14.11 -11.87 13.84
C VAL A 48 -14.04 -11.74 12.31
N TRP A 49 -15.15 -12.05 11.62
CA TRP A 49 -15.24 -11.90 10.17
C TRP A 49 -15.03 -10.43 9.72
N LEU A 50 -15.66 -9.49 10.42
CA LEU A 50 -15.51 -8.05 10.15
C LEU A 50 -14.05 -7.57 10.37
N ILE A 51 -13.39 -8.04 11.43
CA ILE A 51 -11.96 -7.75 11.67
C ILE A 51 -11.12 -8.23 10.48
N GLY A 52 -11.36 -9.46 10.01
CA GLY A 52 -10.69 -10.00 8.82
C GLY A 52 -10.96 -9.17 7.57
N LYS A 53 -12.18 -8.69 7.38
CA LYS A 53 -12.54 -7.82 6.24
C LYS A 53 -11.81 -6.49 6.27
N VAL A 54 -11.69 -5.85 7.44
CA VAL A 54 -10.90 -4.62 7.61
C VAL A 54 -9.43 -4.86 7.29
N ALA A 55 -8.85 -5.97 7.78
CA ALA A 55 -7.46 -6.32 7.46
C ALA A 55 -7.22 -6.45 5.95
N MET A 56 -8.15 -7.08 5.22
CA MET A 56 -8.05 -7.23 3.76
C MET A 56 -8.14 -5.90 3.02
N VAL A 57 -8.98 -4.98 3.46
CA VAL A 57 -9.07 -3.64 2.85
C VAL A 57 -7.75 -2.88 2.95
N LEU A 58 -6.97 -3.10 4.01
CA LEU A 58 -5.68 -2.46 4.24
C LEU A 58 -4.52 -3.08 3.43
N THR A 59 -4.80 -3.99 2.49
CA THR A 59 -3.74 -4.69 1.73
C THR A 59 -2.83 -3.72 0.98
N GLY A 60 -3.37 -2.72 0.29
CA GLY A 60 -2.56 -1.71 -0.38
C GLY A 60 -1.66 -0.92 0.56
N ALA A 61 -2.18 -0.57 1.73
CA ALA A 61 -1.40 0.08 2.79
C ALA A 61 -0.30 -0.84 3.35
N GLY A 62 -0.62 -2.10 3.59
CA GLY A 62 0.34 -3.12 4.04
C GLY A 62 1.50 -3.30 3.05
N ILE A 63 1.19 -3.39 1.76
CA ILE A 63 2.18 -3.45 0.68
C ILE A 63 3.08 -2.21 0.73
N GLY A 64 2.49 -1.01 0.79
CA GLY A 64 3.22 0.24 0.80
C GLY A 64 4.20 0.35 1.99
N LEU A 65 3.73 0.01 3.18
CA LEU A 65 4.57 -0.01 4.38
C LEU A 65 5.67 -1.07 4.29
N GLY A 66 5.32 -2.29 3.85
CA GLY A 66 6.25 -3.41 3.70
C GLY A 66 7.40 -3.07 2.74
N VAL A 67 7.09 -2.44 1.61
CA VAL A 67 8.09 -1.96 0.64
C VAL A 67 8.99 -0.90 1.28
N GLY A 68 8.42 0.11 1.96
CA GLY A 68 9.18 1.16 2.63
C GLY A 68 10.15 0.61 3.68
N VAL A 69 9.69 -0.30 4.53
CA VAL A 69 10.50 -0.94 5.57
C VAL A 69 11.61 -1.80 4.95
N LYS A 70 11.29 -2.61 3.95
CA LYS A 70 12.25 -3.52 3.31
C LYS A 70 13.34 -2.77 2.55
N LEU A 71 13.00 -1.67 1.92
CA LEU A 71 13.94 -0.77 1.25
C LEU A 71 14.68 0.17 2.20
N LYS A 72 14.48 0.02 3.51
CA LYS A 72 15.12 0.83 4.57
C LYS A 72 14.89 2.34 4.39
N ALA A 73 13.70 2.71 3.91
CA ALA A 73 13.29 4.10 3.83
C ALA A 73 13.16 4.72 5.23
N SER A 74 13.22 6.06 5.33
CA SER A 74 12.94 6.74 6.60
C SER A 74 11.53 6.39 7.10
N GLN A 75 11.30 6.52 8.41
CA GLN A 75 9.98 6.24 8.98
C GLN A 75 8.88 7.06 8.29
N LEU A 76 9.12 8.34 8.07
CA LEU A 76 8.19 9.24 7.42
C LEU A 76 7.92 8.81 5.96
N THR A 77 8.96 8.44 5.22
CA THR A 77 8.83 7.92 3.86
C THR A 77 8.06 6.61 3.81
N SER A 78 8.31 5.70 4.76
CA SER A 78 7.61 4.41 4.83
C SER A 78 6.11 4.57 5.12
N LEU A 79 5.75 5.49 6.04
CA LEU A 79 4.36 5.85 6.30
C LEU A 79 3.70 6.52 5.10
N SER A 80 4.42 7.36 4.38
CA SER A 80 3.92 8.00 3.16
C SER A 80 3.74 6.98 2.02
N ALA A 81 4.64 6.01 1.91
CA ALA A 81 4.51 4.90 0.96
C ALA A 81 3.31 4.00 1.28
N MET A 82 2.96 3.83 2.57
CA MET A 82 1.73 3.17 3.00
C MET A 82 0.49 3.86 2.42
N VAL A 83 0.44 5.19 2.51
CA VAL A 83 -0.68 5.98 1.96
C VAL A 83 -0.70 5.88 0.42
N ALA A 84 0.44 6.05 -0.24
CA ALA A 84 0.55 5.93 -1.69
C ALA A 84 0.15 4.54 -2.18
N GLY A 85 0.55 3.48 -1.49
CA GLY A 85 0.17 2.10 -1.79
C GLY A 85 -1.35 1.88 -1.68
N MET A 86 -1.99 2.45 -0.66
CA MET A 86 -3.44 2.40 -0.52
C MET A 86 -4.15 3.10 -1.68
N ILE A 87 -3.70 4.29 -2.08
CA ILE A 87 -4.23 5.02 -3.24
C ILE A 87 -4.03 4.21 -4.52
N GLY A 88 -2.81 3.69 -4.74
CA GLY A 88 -2.48 2.88 -5.91
C GLY A 88 -3.30 1.60 -6.01
N SER A 89 -3.66 0.98 -4.89
CA SER A 89 -4.50 -0.23 -4.89
C SER A 89 -5.93 0.02 -5.35
N PHE A 90 -6.44 1.23 -5.23
CA PHE A 90 -7.79 1.62 -5.67
C PHE A 90 -7.76 2.59 -6.86
N ALA A 91 -6.66 2.61 -7.61
CA ALA A 91 -6.47 3.54 -8.73
C ALA A 91 -7.60 3.48 -9.78
N GLY A 92 -8.05 2.28 -10.16
CA GLY A 92 -9.17 2.12 -11.08
C GLY A 92 -10.45 2.78 -10.57
N LYS A 93 -10.81 2.52 -9.31
CA LYS A 93 -12.01 3.13 -8.69
C LYS A 93 -11.91 4.65 -8.50
N LEU A 94 -10.69 5.16 -8.37
CA LEU A 94 -10.46 6.60 -8.30
C LEU A 94 -10.68 7.27 -9.65
N LEU A 95 -10.23 6.64 -10.74
CA LEU A 95 -10.32 7.17 -12.09
C LEU A 95 -11.74 7.10 -12.68
N ASP A 96 -12.46 6.02 -12.41
CA ASP A 96 -13.85 5.84 -12.88
C ASP A 96 -14.89 6.49 -11.96
N GLY A 97 -14.45 7.06 -10.83
CA GLY A 97 -15.33 7.73 -9.85
C GLY A 97 -16.12 6.77 -8.96
N SER A 98 -16.04 5.46 -9.14
CA SER A 98 -16.78 4.45 -8.36
C SER A 98 -16.30 4.33 -6.90
N ILE A 99 -15.21 4.99 -6.57
CA ILE A 99 -14.72 5.08 -5.19
C ILE A 99 -15.67 5.87 -4.29
N LEU A 100 -16.52 6.72 -4.87
CA LEU A 100 -17.50 7.50 -4.14
C LEU A 100 -18.88 6.86 -4.28
N ASN A 101 -19.54 6.61 -3.16
CA ASN A 101 -20.95 6.24 -3.08
C ASN A 101 -21.68 7.32 -2.27
N GLY A 102 -22.18 8.36 -2.95
CA GLY A 102 -22.61 9.58 -2.29
C GLY A 102 -21.43 10.31 -1.66
N THR A 103 -21.45 10.47 -0.33
CA THR A 103 -20.35 11.06 0.45
C THR A 103 -19.43 10.01 1.08
N ALA A 104 -19.73 8.71 0.94
CA ALA A 104 -18.97 7.63 1.53
C ALA A 104 -17.91 7.08 0.56
N LEU A 105 -16.73 6.74 1.11
CA LEU A 105 -15.68 6.06 0.33
C LEU A 105 -16.01 4.57 0.20
N ASN A 106 -16.10 4.09 -1.02
CA ASN A 106 -16.32 2.68 -1.36
C ASN A 106 -14.99 1.94 -1.54
N VAL A 107 -14.23 1.79 -0.45
CA VAL A 107 -12.98 1.02 -0.40
C VAL A 107 -13.23 -0.46 -0.09
N VAL A 108 -14.09 -1.09 -0.85
CA VAL A 108 -14.43 -2.50 -0.65
C VAL A 108 -13.51 -3.38 -1.49
N GLY A 109 -13.03 -4.46 -0.88
CA GLY A 109 -12.13 -5.43 -1.51
C GLY A 109 -10.67 -5.20 -1.16
N VAL A 110 -9.81 -5.98 -1.79
CA VAL A 110 -8.35 -5.99 -1.56
C VAL A 110 -7.66 -4.85 -2.31
N GLY A 111 -8.33 -4.32 -3.34
CA GLY A 111 -7.68 -3.44 -4.31
C GLY A 111 -6.72 -4.20 -5.21
N GLU A 112 -5.94 -3.49 -6.00
CA GLU A 112 -4.97 -4.07 -6.91
C GLU A 112 -3.55 -4.06 -6.31
N PRO A 113 -2.95 -5.24 -6.03
CA PRO A 113 -1.64 -5.31 -5.38
C PRO A 113 -0.50 -4.75 -6.23
N LEU A 114 -0.57 -4.86 -7.57
CA LEU A 114 0.48 -4.36 -8.45
C LEU A 114 0.49 -2.82 -8.48
N GLY A 115 -0.68 -2.19 -8.57
CA GLY A 115 -0.83 -0.74 -8.47
C GLY A 115 -0.32 -0.21 -7.12
N ALA A 116 -0.63 -0.91 -6.02
CA ALA A 116 -0.09 -0.59 -4.70
C ALA A 116 1.44 -0.65 -4.65
N PHE A 117 2.02 -1.71 -5.24
CA PHE A 117 3.47 -1.91 -5.26
C PHE A 117 4.20 -0.82 -6.05
N LEU A 118 3.73 -0.49 -7.24
CA LEU A 118 4.36 0.54 -8.08
C LEU A 118 4.24 1.94 -7.47
N ALA A 119 3.08 2.26 -6.90
CA ALA A 119 2.89 3.50 -6.15
C ALA A 119 3.85 3.60 -4.96
N ALA A 120 4.01 2.51 -4.20
CA ALA A 120 4.91 2.46 -3.05
C ALA A 120 6.38 2.57 -3.44
N LEU A 121 6.82 1.87 -4.49
CA LEU A 121 8.19 1.97 -5.01
C LEU A 121 8.53 3.41 -5.42
N THR A 122 7.61 4.05 -6.14
CA THR A 122 7.77 5.45 -6.56
C THR A 122 7.83 6.39 -5.36
N ALA A 123 6.94 6.20 -4.39
CA ALA A 123 6.92 6.97 -3.15
C ALA A 123 8.25 6.85 -2.39
N VAL A 124 8.78 5.64 -2.23
CA VAL A 124 10.08 5.39 -1.59
C VAL A 124 11.22 6.05 -2.37
N GLY A 125 11.20 5.96 -3.70
CA GLY A 125 12.19 6.62 -4.57
C GLY A 125 12.20 8.14 -4.40
N ILE A 126 11.01 8.77 -4.44
CA ILE A 126 10.85 10.21 -4.22
C ILE A 126 11.27 10.59 -2.80
N GLY A 127 10.86 9.82 -1.79
CA GLY A 127 11.25 10.03 -0.40
C GLY A 127 12.76 10.01 -0.20
N ALA A 128 13.47 9.10 -0.85
CA ALA A 128 14.94 9.06 -0.81
C ALA A 128 15.60 10.33 -1.40
N LEU A 129 14.90 11.00 -2.33
CA LEU A 129 15.40 12.24 -2.94
C LEU A 129 15.07 13.50 -2.12
N VAL A 130 13.97 13.50 -1.37
CA VAL A 130 13.41 14.69 -0.71
C VAL A 130 13.65 14.69 0.79
N ALA A 131 13.58 13.52 1.45
CA ALA A 131 13.66 13.39 2.90
C ALA A 131 14.95 14.00 3.47
N GLY A 132 14.81 14.80 4.52
CA GLY A 132 15.93 15.43 5.22
C GLY A 132 16.54 16.65 4.53
N LYS A 133 15.98 17.14 3.42
CA LYS A 133 16.53 18.27 2.66
C LYS A 133 15.89 19.63 2.96
N THR A 134 14.77 19.64 3.65
CA THR A 134 14.02 20.87 3.93
C THR A 134 13.82 21.09 5.42
N ARG A 135 13.69 22.37 5.85
CA ARG A 135 13.40 22.70 7.26
C ARG A 135 12.01 22.23 7.72
N VAL A 136 11.08 22.03 6.78
CA VAL A 136 9.72 21.53 7.02
C VAL A 136 9.53 20.13 6.43
N ASP A 137 10.52 19.28 6.61
CA ASP A 137 10.58 17.92 6.06
C ASP A 137 9.34 17.07 6.40
N ILE A 138 8.78 17.28 7.58
CA ILE A 138 7.58 16.61 8.05
C ILE A 138 6.34 16.83 7.17
N LEU A 139 6.29 17.94 6.41
CA LEU A 139 5.22 18.25 5.47
C LEU A 139 5.62 17.96 4.02
N VAL A 140 6.84 18.37 3.64
CA VAL A 140 7.31 18.29 2.25
C VAL A 140 7.51 16.83 1.82
N THR A 141 8.11 16.02 2.67
CA THR A 141 8.36 14.60 2.35
C THR A 141 7.06 13.81 2.13
N PRO A 142 6.05 13.81 3.05
CA PRO A 142 4.79 13.12 2.78
C PRO A 142 4.05 13.67 1.57
N LEU A 143 4.01 14.99 1.38
CA LEU A 143 3.31 15.60 0.26
C LEU A 143 3.88 15.13 -1.08
N CYS A 144 5.21 15.22 -1.25
CA CYS A 144 5.87 14.80 -2.48
C CYS A 144 5.78 13.29 -2.72
N THR A 145 5.97 12.49 -1.67
CA THR A 145 5.95 11.03 -1.76
C THR A 145 4.56 10.49 -2.05
N VAL A 146 3.53 10.98 -1.36
CA VAL A 146 2.15 10.54 -1.58
C VAL A 146 1.66 10.96 -2.97
N LEU A 147 1.84 12.24 -3.35
CA LEU A 147 1.41 12.72 -4.67
C LEU A 147 2.14 12.01 -5.81
N GLY A 148 3.47 11.88 -5.71
CA GLY A 148 4.25 11.23 -6.75
C GLY A 148 3.96 9.72 -6.85
N GLY A 149 3.85 9.04 -5.72
CA GLY A 149 3.46 7.62 -5.67
C GLY A 149 2.04 7.40 -6.19
N ALA A 150 1.08 8.23 -5.75
CA ALA A 150 -0.30 8.18 -6.21
C ALA A 150 -0.40 8.44 -7.73
N ALA A 151 0.31 9.44 -8.26
CA ALA A 151 0.30 9.74 -9.69
C ALA A 151 0.73 8.54 -10.53
N VAL A 152 1.82 7.85 -10.15
CA VAL A 152 2.27 6.63 -10.84
C VAL A 152 1.27 5.49 -10.64
N GLY A 153 0.74 5.30 -9.43
CA GLY A 153 -0.30 4.31 -9.17
C GLY A 153 -1.55 4.51 -10.03
N LEU A 154 -1.98 5.77 -10.23
CA LEU A 154 -3.13 6.11 -11.07
C LEU A 154 -2.87 5.88 -12.57
N VAL A 155 -1.64 6.07 -13.04
CA VAL A 155 -1.29 5.89 -14.46
C VAL A 155 -1.07 4.42 -14.82
N VAL A 156 -0.48 3.64 -13.91
CA VAL A 156 -0.03 2.26 -14.19
C VAL A 156 -0.97 1.21 -13.57
N GLY A 157 -1.73 1.59 -12.55
CA GLY A 157 -2.60 0.68 -11.80
C GLY A 157 -3.86 0.19 -12.54
N PRO A 158 -4.54 0.97 -13.37
CA PRO A 158 -5.72 0.48 -14.08
C PRO A 158 -5.33 -0.50 -15.20
N PRO A 159 -6.02 -1.66 -15.31
CA PRO A 159 -5.87 -2.54 -16.46
C PRO A 159 -6.43 -1.90 -17.72
#